data_f8f72bdb637ce778dd1d49e3e964b569
#
_entry.id   f8f72bdb637ce778dd1d49e3e964b569
#
_cell.length_a   1.000
_cell.length_b   1.000
_cell.length_c   1.000
_cell.angle_alpha   90.00
_cell.angle_beta   90.00
_cell.angle_gamma   90.00
#
_symmetry.space_group_name_H-M   'P 1'
#
loop_
_entity.id
_entity.type
_entity.pdbx_description
1 polymer ?
#
loop_
_entity_poly.entity_id
_entity_poly.type
_entity_poly.pdbx_seq_one_letter_code
_entity_poly.pdbx_strand_id
1 'polypeptide(L)'
;MTEHNSLGSVEYVEYVEYADRVWSGKDNLLAHFSGAFTGKDLVRIGERTGFFPAFANVAVFDTGDGLLLVDSGDFRTASPLHDAVRGFSAAPVRSVVFTHGHVDHVFGVGPFDAEADDGGRERPEVIAHEAVPARFDRYRETAGYNSWINRRQFGVPSLEWPTAYRYPDTTYRDRLTVRRGELTFELVHARGETDDHTYVWIPELRTLCTGDLFIWNSPNAGNPQKVQRHPVEWARALREMQELGAEVLLPGHGVPILGPDRIRQALGDTAELLESLCTQTRDLMNSGARLDAVLHGVTVPAGLLEKPYLHPAYDEPEFVVRNLWRLWGGWYDQNPAHLKPAPEAALAAELADAAGGARSLADRAQQLLARGEMRLASHLAETAALAAPEDREVARVRAEVFGRRAERETSTMARGVFHWAAAESAAVAAGTDTATELTRSEEGRRRAAGAISVGVVEDDSCGCGTPEDDGAEGGA
;
A
#
# COMPACT_ATOMS: atom_id res chain seq x y z
N MET A 1 50.65 3.19 -11.29
CA MET A 1 49.88 1.99 -11.00
C MET A 1 49.01 2.33 -9.80
N THR A 2 47.88 2.86 -10.06
CA THR A 2 46.83 3.16 -9.05
C THR A 2 45.79 2.05 -9.17
N GLU A 3 45.72 1.23 -8.14
CA GLU A 3 44.69 0.21 -7.99
C GLU A 3 43.33 0.85 -8.07
N HIS A 4 42.60 0.59 -9.14
CA HIS A 4 41.17 0.84 -9.19
C HIS A 4 40.50 -0.18 -8.25
N ASN A 5 40.09 0.30 -7.08
CA ASN A 5 39.24 -0.45 -6.19
C ASN A 5 37.96 -0.81 -6.93
N SER A 6 37.77 -2.09 -7.19
CA SER A 6 36.57 -2.66 -7.77
C SER A 6 35.41 -2.46 -6.78
N LEU A 7 34.58 -1.44 -7.01
CA LEU A 7 33.37 -1.14 -6.24
C LEU A 7 32.21 -2.09 -6.59
N GLY A 8 32.41 -3.39 -6.30
CA GLY A 8 31.30 -4.27 -6.03
C GLY A 8 31.30 -4.49 -4.53
N SER A 9 30.65 -3.63 -3.76
CA SER A 9 30.45 -3.93 -2.35
C SER A 9 29.65 -5.23 -2.24
N VAL A 10 30.01 -6.08 -1.30
CA VAL A 10 29.30 -7.35 -1.03
C VAL A 10 27.78 -7.08 -0.89
N GLU A 11 27.41 -5.94 -0.35
CA GLU A 11 26.01 -5.48 -0.16
C GLU A 11 25.25 -5.25 -1.48
N TYR A 12 25.88 -4.70 -2.51
CA TYR A 12 25.21 -4.54 -3.84
C TYR A 12 24.86 -5.90 -4.44
N VAL A 13 25.80 -6.81 -4.47
CA VAL A 13 25.60 -8.14 -5.06
C VAL A 13 24.52 -8.89 -4.28
N GLU A 14 24.56 -8.85 -2.95
CA GLU A 14 23.59 -9.51 -2.08
C GLU A 14 22.18 -8.95 -2.29
N TYR A 15 22.02 -7.64 -2.35
CA TYR A 15 20.71 -7.01 -2.52
C TYR A 15 20.11 -7.22 -3.91
N VAL A 16 20.93 -7.16 -4.97
CA VAL A 16 20.48 -7.45 -6.34
C VAL A 16 20.11 -8.93 -6.51
N GLU A 17 20.89 -9.83 -5.95
CA GLU A 17 20.54 -11.27 -5.94
C GLU A 17 19.25 -11.53 -5.16
N TYR A 18 19.02 -10.80 -4.05
CA TYR A 18 17.78 -10.86 -3.34
C TYR A 18 16.61 -10.36 -4.20
N ALA A 19 16.75 -9.20 -4.87
CA ALA A 19 15.74 -8.69 -5.79
C ALA A 19 15.43 -9.68 -6.93
N ASP A 20 16.44 -10.38 -7.45
CA ASP A 20 16.26 -11.45 -8.45
C ASP A 20 15.49 -12.66 -7.90
N ARG A 21 15.73 -13.04 -6.65
CA ARG A 21 14.95 -14.11 -6.00
C ARG A 21 13.51 -13.70 -5.79
N VAL A 22 13.25 -12.46 -5.36
CA VAL A 22 11.89 -11.91 -5.22
C VAL A 22 11.19 -11.88 -6.58
N TRP A 23 11.87 -11.40 -7.64
CA TRP A 23 11.33 -11.41 -9.00
C TRP A 23 10.91 -12.80 -9.47
N SER A 24 11.70 -13.81 -9.16
CA SER A 24 11.45 -15.20 -9.57
C SER A 24 10.49 -15.95 -8.62
N GLY A 25 9.92 -15.31 -7.62
CA GLY A 25 9.07 -15.93 -6.61
C GLY A 25 9.78 -16.93 -5.69
N LYS A 26 11.11 -16.89 -5.63
CA LYS A 26 11.93 -17.74 -4.73
C LYS A 26 12.19 -17.11 -3.38
N ASP A 27 11.79 -15.87 -3.21
CA ASP A 27 11.89 -15.08 -1.98
C ASP A 27 10.73 -14.09 -1.93
N ASN A 28 10.52 -13.46 -0.79
CA ASN A 28 9.48 -12.46 -0.57
C ASN A 28 10.10 -11.13 -0.12
N LEU A 29 9.27 -10.12 0.10
CA LEU A 29 9.72 -8.78 0.49
C LEU A 29 10.03 -8.63 2.00
N LEU A 30 9.99 -9.69 2.79
CA LEU A 30 10.18 -9.61 4.24
C LEU A 30 11.53 -8.99 4.60
N ALA A 31 12.61 -9.45 3.98
CA ALA A 31 13.96 -8.92 4.24
C ALA A 31 14.11 -7.43 3.87
N HIS A 32 13.38 -6.97 2.84
CA HIS A 32 13.32 -5.57 2.47
C HIS A 32 12.59 -4.72 3.53
N PHE A 33 11.46 -5.21 4.06
CA PHE A 33 10.64 -4.44 5.02
C PHE A 33 10.99 -4.68 6.49
N SER A 34 11.63 -5.79 6.85
CA SER A 34 11.84 -6.23 8.23
C SER A 34 13.20 -5.92 8.83
N GLY A 35 14.03 -5.13 8.15
CA GLY A 35 15.28 -4.63 8.69
C GLY A 35 16.57 -5.38 8.31
N ALA A 36 16.52 -6.42 7.46
CA ALA A 36 17.77 -6.97 6.91
C ALA A 36 18.48 -5.93 6.04
N PHE A 37 17.73 -5.22 5.21
CA PHE A 37 18.22 -4.15 4.33
C PHE A 37 17.66 -2.77 4.69
N THR A 38 16.54 -2.71 5.41
CA THR A 38 15.76 -1.50 5.65
C THR A 38 16.47 -0.49 6.53
N GLY A 39 16.53 0.77 6.06
CA GLY A 39 16.89 1.92 6.89
C GLY A 39 18.33 1.92 7.41
N LYS A 40 19.26 1.25 6.73
CA LYS A 40 20.66 1.16 7.13
C LYS A 40 21.55 1.99 6.23
N ASP A 41 21.85 1.47 5.06
CA ASP A 41 22.80 2.04 4.13
C ASP A 41 22.18 2.20 2.74
N LEU A 42 22.80 3.03 1.89
CA LEU A 42 22.46 3.13 0.49
C LEU A 42 23.07 1.94 -0.27
N VAL A 43 22.20 1.21 -0.97
CA VAL A 43 22.65 0.24 -1.97
C VAL A 43 23.02 0.99 -3.25
N ARG A 44 24.24 0.83 -3.75
CA ARG A 44 24.68 1.42 -5.03
C ARG A 44 24.12 0.61 -6.19
N ILE A 45 23.06 1.11 -6.84
CA ILE A 45 22.45 0.47 -8.02
C ILE A 45 23.24 0.76 -9.30
N GLY A 46 24.02 1.83 -9.31
CA GLY A 46 24.88 2.23 -10.40
C GLY A 46 26.00 3.13 -9.89
N GLU A 47 26.90 3.53 -10.78
CA GLU A 47 28.05 4.38 -10.41
C GLU A 47 27.60 5.67 -9.71
N ARG A 48 26.49 6.26 -10.17
CA ARG A 48 25.95 7.55 -9.70
C ARG A 48 24.60 7.42 -8.99
N THR A 49 24.12 6.21 -8.74
CA THR A 49 22.78 5.95 -8.21
C THR A 49 22.85 5.16 -6.92
N GLY A 50 22.39 5.75 -5.84
CA GLY A 50 22.11 5.10 -4.56
C GLY A 50 20.62 4.83 -4.40
N PHE A 51 20.29 3.75 -3.74
CA PHE A 51 18.92 3.37 -3.38
C PHE A 51 18.87 3.07 -1.89
N PHE A 52 18.01 3.77 -1.16
CA PHE A 52 17.78 3.55 0.26
C PHE A 52 16.56 2.68 0.46
N PRO A 53 16.76 1.38 0.76
CA PRO A 53 15.65 0.47 1.03
C PRO A 53 14.96 0.89 2.33
N ALA A 54 13.68 1.19 2.26
CA ALA A 54 12.85 1.53 3.41
C ALA A 54 11.42 1.08 3.17
N PHE A 55 10.51 1.38 4.10
CA PHE A 55 9.08 1.19 3.84
C PHE A 55 8.68 1.92 2.56
N ALA A 56 8.94 3.23 2.46
CA ALA A 56 8.98 3.95 1.19
C ALA A 56 10.43 4.26 0.86
N ASN A 57 10.86 3.88 -0.32
CA ASN A 57 12.23 3.97 -0.77
C ASN A 57 12.65 5.40 -1.13
N VAL A 58 13.95 5.66 -1.10
CA VAL A 58 14.51 6.92 -1.59
C VAL A 58 15.59 6.62 -2.63
N ALA A 59 15.51 7.28 -3.79
CA ALA A 59 16.56 7.22 -4.78
C ALA A 59 17.47 8.46 -4.67
N VAL A 60 18.79 8.25 -4.74
CA VAL A 60 19.80 9.29 -4.59
C VAL A 60 20.69 9.32 -5.82
N PHE A 61 20.83 10.48 -6.44
CA PHE A 61 21.62 10.67 -7.65
C PHE A 61 22.76 11.63 -7.42
N ASP A 62 23.99 11.19 -7.71
CA ASP A 62 25.16 12.09 -7.80
C ASP A 62 25.14 12.78 -9.16
N THR A 63 24.90 14.08 -9.15
CA THR A 63 24.78 14.87 -10.36
C THR A 63 26.12 15.43 -10.86
N GLY A 64 27.19 15.28 -10.07
CA GLY A 64 28.47 15.93 -10.30
C GLY A 64 28.55 17.38 -9.74
N ASP A 65 27.42 17.97 -9.37
CA ASP A 65 27.29 19.30 -8.73
C ASP A 65 26.48 19.25 -7.43
N GLY A 66 26.45 18.10 -6.80
CA GLY A 66 25.67 17.81 -5.61
C GLY A 66 24.77 16.60 -5.81
N LEU A 67 23.87 16.38 -4.86
CA LEU A 67 22.93 15.27 -4.88
C LEU A 67 21.52 15.75 -5.19
N LEU A 68 20.76 14.93 -5.91
CA LEU A 68 19.31 15.03 -6.03
C LEU A 68 18.68 13.76 -5.47
N LEU A 69 17.67 13.92 -4.62
CA LEU A 69 16.90 12.83 -4.06
C LEU A 69 15.51 12.77 -4.74
N VAL A 70 15.03 11.56 -5.01
CA VAL A 70 13.62 11.32 -5.34
C VAL A 70 12.98 10.64 -4.14
N ASP A 71 12.00 11.32 -3.56
CA ASP A 71 11.43 11.12 -2.24
C ASP A 71 12.40 11.33 -1.07
N SER A 72 11.89 11.21 0.15
CA SER A 72 12.69 11.43 1.37
C SER A 72 12.31 10.48 2.52
N GLY A 73 11.45 9.50 2.28
CA GLY A 73 11.02 8.57 3.32
C GLY A 73 10.09 9.18 4.37
N ASP A 74 9.85 8.43 5.43
CA ASP A 74 9.02 8.84 6.56
C ASP A 74 9.86 9.51 7.69
N PHE A 75 9.17 10.07 8.70
CA PHE A 75 9.83 10.76 9.83
C PHE A 75 10.73 9.86 10.68
N ARG A 76 10.52 8.54 10.68
CA ARG A 76 11.34 7.57 11.44
C ARG A 76 12.64 7.26 10.73
N THR A 77 12.63 7.34 9.40
CA THR A 77 13.79 7.06 8.54
C THR A 77 14.59 8.34 8.21
N ALA A 78 14.16 9.52 8.64
CA ALA A 78 14.81 10.80 8.31
C ALA A 78 16.30 10.85 8.70
N SER A 79 16.64 10.55 9.95
CA SER A 79 18.05 10.51 10.40
C SER A 79 18.84 9.36 9.79
N PRO A 80 18.35 8.10 9.77
CA PRO A 80 19.00 7.01 9.03
C PRO A 80 19.27 7.33 7.56
N LEU A 81 18.31 7.94 6.86
CA LEU A 81 18.51 8.38 5.48
C LEU A 81 19.64 9.39 5.35
N HIS A 82 19.65 10.40 6.21
CA HIS A 82 20.71 11.40 6.22
C HIS A 82 22.10 10.77 6.40
N ASP A 83 22.25 9.87 7.38
CA ASP A 83 23.49 9.18 7.67
C ASP A 83 23.93 8.31 6.47
N ALA A 84 23.01 7.56 5.89
CA ALA A 84 23.26 6.75 4.70
C ALA A 84 23.69 7.60 3.49
N VAL A 85 23.04 8.73 3.25
CA VAL A 85 23.41 9.68 2.19
C VAL A 85 24.80 10.26 2.44
N ARG A 86 25.15 10.59 3.69
CA ARG A 86 26.50 11.06 4.04
C ARG A 86 27.56 9.96 3.89
N GLY A 87 27.22 8.71 4.14
CA GLY A 87 28.06 7.54 3.83
C GLY A 87 28.28 7.35 2.33
N PHE A 88 27.28 7.69 1.52
CA PHE A 88 27.36 7.60 0.06
C PHE A 88 28.20 8.73 -0.56
N SER A 89 27.97 10.00 -0.11
CA SER A 89 28.66 11.18 -0.66
C SER A 89 28.64 12.33 0.34
N ALA A 90 29.79 13.06 0.39
CA ALA A 90 29.90 14.30 1.14
C ALA A 90 29.34 15.52 0.37
N ALA A 91 28.94 15.34 -0.89
CA ALA A 91 28.37 16.41 -1.70
C ALA A 91 27.03 16.91 -1.11
N PRO A 92 26.73 18.22 -1.18
CA PRO A 92 25.49 18.75 -0.64
C PRO A 92 24.27 18.21 -1.41
N VAL A 93 23.16 17.97 -0.68
CA VAL A 93 21.87 17.75 -1.33
C VAL A 93 21.39 19.10 -1.88
N ARG A 94 21.18 19.18 -3.18
CA ARG A 94 20.74 20.39 -3.89
C ARG A 94 19.24 20.41 -4.13
N SER A 95 18.65 19.24 -4.36
CA SER A 95 17.23 19.16 -4.64
C SER A 95 16.63 17.85 -4.09
N VAL A 96 15.37 17.94 -3.70
CA VAL A 96 14.53 16.79 -3.36
C VAL A 96 13.26 16.85 -4.20
N VAL A 97 12.92 15.81 -4.92
CA VAL A 97 11.68 15.69 -5.68
C VAL A 97 10.72 14.81 -4.89
N PHE A 98 9.56 15.32 -4.52
CA PHE A 98 8.50 14.47 -3.99
C PHE A 98 7.71 13.85 -5.13
N THR A 99 7.61 12.53 -5.16
CA THR A 99 6.76 11.83 -6.13
C THR A 99 5.29 12.13 -5.87
N HIS A 100 4.89 12.21 -4.61
CA HIS A 100 3.55 12.60 -4.18
C HIS A 100 3.53 12.93 -2.68
N GLY A 101 2.40 13.45 -2.20
CA GLY A 101 2.31 14.00 -0.84
C GLY A 101 1.92 13.01 0.26
N HIS A 102 2.20 11.70 0.14
CA HIS A 102 2.02 10.76 1.24
C HIS A 102 3.12 10.91 2.29
N VAL A 103 2.78 10.61 3.55
CA VAL A 103 3.64 10.84 4.72
C VAL A 103 4.92 10.00 4.74
N ASP A 104 4.92 8.90 4.06
CA ASP A 104 6.06 8.00 3.95
C ASP A 104 7.07 8.42 2.85
N HIS A 105 6.75 9.45 2.05
CA HIS A 105 7.61 9.95 0.98
C HIS A 105 8.23 11.34 1.26
N VAL A 106 7.69 12.10 2.21
CA VAL A 106 7.95 13.56 2.30
C VAL A 106 8.55 14.04 3.62
N PHE A 107 8.88 13.18 4.56
CA PHE A 107 9.28 13.60 5.93
C PHE A 107 10.77 13.55 6.23
N GLY A 108 11.62 13.10 5.32
CA GLY A 108 13.06 12.97 5.57
C GLY A 108 13.92 14.18 5.20
N VAL A 109 13.34 15.30 4.77
CA VAL A 109 14.10 16.48 4.33
C VAL A 109 14.75 17.25 5.51
N GLY A 110 14.13 17.23 6.69
CA GLY A 110 14.53 18.04 7.83
C GLY A 110 16.01 17.99 8.22
N PRO A 111 16.66 16.82 8.32
CA PRO A 111 18.10 16.73 8.62
C PRO A 111 19.00 17.39 7.57
N PHE A 112 18.61 17.39 6.29
CA PHE A 112 19.35 18.06 5.21
C PHE A 112 19.16 19.57 5.26
N ASP A 113 17.95 20.06 5.62
CA ASP A 113 17.71 21.48 5.89
C ASP A 113 18.60 21.96 7.05
N ALA A 114 18.64 21.22 8.16
CA ALA A 114 19.46 21.53 9.32
C ALA A 114 20.96 21.55 9.00
N GLU A 115 21.46 20.54 8.27
CA GLU A 115 22.85 20.48 7.81
C GLU A 115 23.22 21.69 6.93
N ALA A 116 22.30 22.14 6.07
CA ALA A 116 22.53 23.30 5.22
C ALA A 116 22.59 24.58 6.06
N ASP A 117 21.67 24.76 7.01
CA ASP A 117 21.64 25.90 7.93
C ASP A 117 22.92 25.99 8.77
N ASP A 118 23.34 24.88 9.38
CA ASP A 118 24.57 24.82 10.21
C ASP A 118 25.81 25.09 9.38
N GLY A 119 25.83 24.71 8.12
CA GLY A 119 26.90 24.98 7.17
C GLY A 119 26.84 26.37 6.51
N GLY A 120 25.85 27.18 6.80
CA GLY A 120 25.62 28.47 6.14
C GLY A 120 25.40 28.35 4.63
N ARG A 121 24.76 27.25 4.18
CA ARG A 121 24.47 26.94 2.78
C ARG A 121 22.97 27.05 2.50
N GLU A 122 22.62 27.15 1.23
CA GLU A 122 21.22 27.10 0.81
C GLU A 122 20.65 25.70 1.12
N ARG A 123 19.42 25.67 1.66
CA ARG A 123 18.69 24.42 1.88
C ARG A 123 18.40 23.74 0.55
N PRO A 124 18.20 22.42 0.54
CA PRO A 124 17.73 21.71 -0.63
C PRO A 124 16.43 22.31 -1.20
N GLU A 125 16.38 22.52 -2.50
CA GLU A 125 15.15 22.91 -3.18
C GLU A 125 14.20 21.71 -3.21
N VAL A 126 13.02 21.84 -2.62
CA VAL A 126 11.96 20.83 -2.69
C VAL A 126 11.07 21.11 -3.89
N ILE A 127 10.96 20.13 -4.79
CA ILE A 127 10.19 20.22 -6.03
C ILE A 127 9.05 19.19 -6.00
N ALA A 128 7.83 19.61 -6.32
CA ALA A 128 6.67 18.72 -6.35
C ALA A 128 5.60 19.19 -7.32
N HIS A 129 4.60 18.33 -7.57
CA HIS A 129 3.41 18.74 -8.31
C HIS A 129 2.59 19.81 -7.54
N GLU A 130 1.92 20.72 -8.26
CA GLU A 130 1.16 21.84 -7.68
C GLU A 130 0.03 21.46 -6.72
N ALA A 131 -0.44 20.20 -6.74
CA ALA A 131 -1.48 19.71 -5.85
C ALA A 131 -0.94 19.20 -4.49
N VAL A 132 0.38 19.04 -4.33
CA VAL A 132 0.99 18.57 -3.07
C VAL A 132 0.71 19.51 -1.89
N PRO A 133 0.85 20.84 -2.00
CA PRO A 133 0.50 21.77 -0.91
C PRO A 133 -0.93 21.60 -0.42
N ALA A 134 -1.91 21.52 -1.31
CA ALA A 134 -3.31 21.34 -0.96
C ALA A 134 -3.57 19.99 -0.26
N ARG A 135 -2.81 18.96 -0.61
CA ARG A 135 -2.84 17.67 0.11
C ARG A 135 -2.31 17.81 1.53
N PHE A 136 -1.21 18.52 1.74
CA PHE A 136 -0.66 18.76 3.08
C PHE A 136 -1.65 19.54 3.96
N ASP A 137 -2.29 20.58 3.41
CA ASP A 137 -3.32 21.34 4.12
C ASP A 137 -4.49 20.43 4.53
N ARG A 138 -5.01 19.61 3.61
CA ARG A 138 -6.05 18.64 3.93
C ARG A 138 -5.62 17.64 5.01
N TYR A 139 -4.38 17.13 4.98
CA TYR A 139 -3.88 16.21 6.00
C TYR A 139 -3.77 16.88 7.36
N ARG A 140 -3.40 18.15 7.43
CA ARG A 140 -3.40 18.93 8.67
C ARG A 140 -4.82 19.12 9.21
N GLU A 141 -5.75 19.48 8.35
CA GLU A 141 -7.18 19.65 8.71
C GLU A 141 -7.81 18.34 9.18
N THR A 142 -7.45 17.22 8.58
CA THR A 142 -8.05 15.91 8.86
C THR A 142 -7.13 14.98 9.65
N ALA A 143 -6.14 15.51 10.38
CA ALA A 143 -5.13 14.69 11.08
C ALA A 143 -5.76 13.69 12.06
N GLY A 144 -6.79 14.09 12.81
CA GLY A 144 -7.51 13.19 13.71
C GLY A 144 -8.18 12.04 12.98
N TYR A 145 -8.85 12.31 11.86
CA TYR A 145 -9.46 11.26 11.04
C TYR A 145 -8.42 10.33 10.42
N ASN A 146 -7.32 10.90 9.89
CA ASN A 146 -6.22 10.09 9.35
C ASN A 146 -5.55 9.23 10.43
N SER A 147 -5.40 9.72 11.65
CA SER A 147 -4.95 8.90 12.78
C SER A 147 -5.89 7.69 12.98
N TRP A 148 -7.20 7.91 13.04
CA TRP A 148 -8.20 6.86 13.25
C TRP A 148 -8.17 5.77 12.18
N ILE A 149 -8.19 6.14 10.90
CA ILE A 149 -8.22 5.15 9.80
C ILE A 149 -6.91 4.36 9.73
N ASN A 150 -5.78 4.97 10.03
CA ASN A 150 -4.50 4.28 10.03
C ASN A 150 -4.28 3.42 11.29
N ARG A 151 -4.76 3.85 12.47
CA ARG A 151 -4.83 2.97 13.66
C ARG A 151 -5.56 1.69 13.34
N ARG A 152 -6.72 1.78 12.71
CA ARG A 152 -7.55 0.64 12.31
C ARG A 152 -6.85 -0.22 11.25
N GLN A 153 -6.32 0.39 10.20
CA GLN A 153 -5.67 -0.34 9.10
C GLN A 153 -4.44 -1.10 9.55
N PHE A 154 -3.62 -0.50 10.41
CA PHE A 154 -2.36 -1.08 10.85
C PHE A 154 -2.42 -1.76 12.23
N GLY A 155 -3.54 -1.67 12.92
CA GLY A 155 -3.70 -2.23 14.26
C GLY A 155 -2.79 -1.57 15.31
N VAL A 156 -2.49 -0.27 15.16
CA VAL A 156 -1.60 0.51 16.03
C VAL A 156 -2.40 1.60 16.76
N PRO A 157 -2.90 1.35 17.97
CA PRO A 157 -3.79 2.30 18.69
C PRO A 157 -3.17 3.67 18.96
N SER A 158 -1.86 3.74 19.12
CA SER A 158 -1.10 4.97 19.43
C SER A 158 -0.67 5.77 18.20
N LEU A 159 -1.00 5.33 16.98
CA LEU A 159 -0.58 6.01 15.77
C LEU A 159 -1.21 7.42 15.72
N GLU A 160 -0.37 8.43 15.54
CA GLU A 160 -0.77 9.80 15.31
C GLU A 160 -0.30 10.28 13.94
N TRP A 161 -1.19 10.99 13.24
CA TRP A 161 -0.89 11.50 11.92
C TRP A 161 -0.02 12.75 12.02
N PRO A 162 1.13 12.82 11.35
CA PRO A 162 2.01 13.98 11.42
C PRO A 162 1.38 15.20 10.72
N THR A 163 1.73 16.40 11.20
CA THR A 163 1.20 17.67 10.68
C THR A 163 2.26 18.69 10.29
N ALA A 164 3.54 18.42 10.56
CA ALA A 164 4.65 19.32 10.28
C ALA A 164 5.29 19.00 8.91
N TYR A 165 4.64 19.43 7.84
CA TYR A 165 5.11 19.20 6.46
C TYR A 165 6.16 20.21 6.01
N ARG A 166 7.18 19.76 5.28
CA ARG A 166 8.07 20.60 4.47
C ARG A 166 7.38 20.85 3.12
N TYR A 167 6.82 22.05 2.95
CA TYR A 167 6.17 22.44 1.69
C TYR A 167 7.19 22.58 0.56
N PRO A 168 6.82 22.29 -0.71
CA PRO A 168 7.72 22.47 -1.84
C PRO A 168 8.03 23.94 -2.07
N ASP A 169 9.27 24.21 -2.49
CA ASP A 169 9.74 25.55 -2.89
C ASP A 169 9.36 25.83 -4.35
N THR A 170 9.41 24.81 -5.19
CA THR A 170 9.05 24.87 -6.61
C THR A 170 7.93 23.88 -6.90
N THR A 171 6.88 24.35 -7.58
CA THR A 171 5.78 23.49 -8.03
C THR A 171 5.62 23.55 -9.55
N TYR A 172 5.08 22.47 -10.14
CA TYR A 172 4.79 22.39 -11.56
C TYR A 172 3.44 21.67 -11.78
N ARG A 173 2.89 21.75 -13.01
CA ARG A 173 1.57 21.19 -13.34
C ARG A 173 1.64 19.87 -14.12
N ASP A 174 2.20 19.89 -15.33
CA ASP A 174 2.15 18.73 -16.21
C ASP A 174 3.52 18.05 -16.32
N ARG A 175 4.54 18.81 -16.67
CA ARG A 175 5.91 18.34 -16.85
C ARG A 175 6.90 19.42 -16.41
N LEU A 176 8.02 18.98 -15.86
CA LEU A 176 9.14 19.86 -15.53
C LEU A 176 10.45 19.14 -15.85
N THR A 177 11.36 19.81 -16.55
CA THR A 177 12.71 19.32 -16.76
C THR A 177 13.64 20.05 -15.80
N VAL A 178 14.27 19.30 -14.90
CA VAL A 178 15.25 19.77 -13.93
C VAL A 178 16.64 19.29 -14.36
N ARG A 179 17.57 20.23 -14.56
CA ARG A 179 18.97 19.90 -14.82
C ARG A 179 19.80 20.16 -13.60
N ARG A 180 20.59 19.18 -13.18
CA ARG A 180 21.55 19.29 -12.07
C ARG A 180 22.85 18.63 -12.52
N GLY A 181 23.92 19.43 -12.57
CA GLY A 181 25.20 18.96 -13.09
C GLY A 181 25.05 18.32 -14.47
N GLU A 182 25.41 17.06 -14.59
CA GLU A 182 25.41 16.30 -15.83
C GLU A 182 24.13 15.50 -16.10
N LEU A 183 23.16 15.52 -15.17
CA LEU A 183 21.94 14.75 -15.27
C LEU A 183 20.71 15.63 -15.54
N THR A 184 19.81 15.06 -16.33
CA THR A 184 18.48 15.60 -16.62
C THR A 184 17.43 14.76 -15.92
N PHE A 185 16.54 15.41 -15.20
CA PHE A 185 15.40 14.79 -14.53
C PHE A 185 14.12 15.28 -15.20
N GLU A 186 13.42 14.40 -15.85
CA GLU A 186 12.12 14.68 -16.46
C GLU A 186 11.03 14.27 -15.48
N LEU A 187 10.44 15.25 -14.81
CA LEU A 187 9.34 15.07 -13.89
C LEU A 187 8.03 15.10 -14.68
N VAL A 188 7.23 14.07 -14.56
CA VAL A 188 5.98 13.93 -15.29
C VAL A 188 4.84 13.66 -14.33
N HIS A 189 3.86 14.58 -14.32
CA HIS A 189 2.63 14.37 -13.57
C HIS A 189 1.80 13.25 -14.17
N ALA A 190 1.33 12.35 -13.31
CA ALA A 190 0.41 11.28 -13.69
C ALA A 190 -0.48 10.91 -12.51
N ARG A 191 -1.78 11.11 -12.65
CA ARG A 191 -2.72 10.66 -11.63
C ARG A 191 -2.70 9.14 -11.54
N GLY A 192 -2.68 8.64 -10.32
CA GLY A 192 -2.72 7.21 -10.06
C GLY A 192 -3.25 6.95 -8.66
N GLU A 193 -2.39 6.53 -7.76
CA GLU A 193 -2.71 6.41 -6.34
C GLU A 193 -3.19 7.73 -5.75
N THR A 194 -2.60 8.82 -6.20
CA THR A 194 -2.99 10.18 -5.82
C THR A 194 -3.16 11.08 -7.03
N ASP A 195 -3.80 12.24 -6.81
CA ASP A 195 -4.03 13.28 -7.81
C ASP A 195 -2.83 14.20 -8.04
N ASP A 196 -1.79 14.09 -7.21
CA ASP A 196 -0.56 14.89 -7.22
C ASP A 196 0.68 14.10 -7.62
N HIS A 197 0.51 12.89 -8.17
CA HIS A 197 1.60 11.95 -8.36
C HIS A 197 2.52 12.34 -9.54
N THR A 198 3.81 12.05 -9.38
CA THR A 198 4.91 12.30 -10.31
C THR A 198 5.74 11.04 -10.48
N TYR A 199 6.11 10.69 -11.72
CA TYR A 199 7.25 9.81 -11.95
C TYR A 199 8.43 10.63 -12.50
N VAL A 200 9.66 10.12 -12.29
CA VAL A 200 10.88 10.80 -12.71
C VAL A 200 11.66 9.90 -13.66
N TRP A 201 11.94 10.40 -14.84
CA TRP A 201 12.79 9.74 -15.83
C TRP A 201 14.15 10.43 -15.92
N ILE A 202 15.22 9.64 -15.88
CA ILE A 202 16.61 10.11 -15.98
C ILE A 202 17.23 9.47 -17.23
N PRO A 203 17.19 10.17 -18.39
CA PRO A 203 17.59 9.60 -19.69
C PRO A 203 19.04 9.10 -19.74
N GLU A 204 19.95 9.88 -19.16
CA GLU A 204 21.38 9.56 -19.18
C GLU A 204 21.70 8.26 -18.44
N LEU A 205 20.91 7.91 -17.44
CA LEU A 205 21.04 6.70 -16.63
C LEU A 205 20.03 5.60 -17.02
N ARG A 206 19.14 5.87 -17.98
CA ARG A 206 18.01 5.00 -18.33
C ARG A 206 17.27 4.49 -17.08
N THR A 207 17.15 5.37 -16.08
CA THR A 207 16.57 5.06 -14.77
C THR A 207 15.21 5.74 -14.63
N LEU A 208 14.24 4.97 -14.17
CA LEU A 208 12.88 5.38 -13.92
C LEU A 208 12.54 5.26 -12.43
N CYS A 209 12.21 6.39 -11.77
CA CYS A 209 11.65 6.39 -10.43
C CYS A 209 10.13 6.55 -10.54
N THR A 210 9.40 5.54 -10.11
CA THR A 210 7.96 5.48 -10.32
C THR A 210 7.14 6.05 -9.17
N GLY A 211 7.75 6.30 -7.99
CA GLY A 211 6.96 6.44 -6.77
C GLY A 211 5.97 5.27 -6.68
N ASP A 212 4.77 5.53 -6.19
CA ASP A 212 3.73 4.51 -6.00
C ASP A 212 2.92 4.19 -7.25
N LEU A 213 3.29 4.73 -8.43
CA LEU A 213 2.72 4.23 -9.70
C LEU A 213 3.16 2.80 -10.00
N PHE A 214 4.25 2.34 -9.41
CA PHE A 214 4.60 0.94 -9.34
C PHE A 214 5.09 0.59 -7.93
N ILE A 215 4.44 -0.39 -7.33
CA ILE A 215 4.81 -1.01 -6.06
C ILE A 215 4.79 -2.52 -6.25
N TRP A 216 5.48 -3.25 -5.41
CA TRP A 216 5.47 -4.72 -5.44
C TRP A 216 4.19 -5.30 -4.84
N ASN A 217 3.06 -4.88 -5.39
CA ASN A 217 1.73 -5.25 -4.93
C ASN A 217 0.67 -4.98 -6.01
N SER A 218 -0.53 -5.52 -5.85
CA SER A 218 -1.70 -5.00 -6.56
C SER A 218 -1.80 -3.48 -6.33
N PRO A 219 -2.03 -2.67 -7.38
CA PRO A 219 -2.07 -1.22 -7.26
C PRO A 219 -3.03 -0.75 -6.17
N ASN A 220 -2.56 0.16 -5.31
CA ASN A 220 -3.38 0.78 -4.27
C ASN A 220 -4.42 1.75 -4.87
N ALA A 221 -5.26 1.20 -5.75
CA ALA A 221 -6.23 1.95 -6.56
C ALA A 221 -7.65 1.92 -5.98
N GLY A 222 -7.88 1.22 -4.87
CA GLY A 222 -9.20 0.98 -4.29
C GLY A 222 -9.35 1.25 -2.80
N ASN A 223 -8.31 1.70 -2.10
CA ASN A 223 -8.29 1.80 -0.63
C ASN A 223 -9.62 2.31 -0.04
N PRO A 224 -10.32 1.49 0.80
CA PRO A 224 -11.67 1.80 1.27
C PRO A 224 -11.74 2.99 2.24
N GLN A 225 -10.62 3.36 2.85
CA GLN A 225 -10.54 4.41 3.87
C GLN A 225 -9.84 5.68 3.38
N LYS A 226 -9.52 5.78 2.08
CA LYS A 226 -8.79 6.93 1.51
C LYS A 226 -9.62 7.67 0.46
N VAL A 227 -9.10 8.82 0.05
CA VAL A 227 -9.71 9.63 -1.02
C VAL A 227 -9.65 8.92 -2.36
N GLN A 228 -10.33 9.48 -3.35
CA GLN A 228 -10.42 8.96 -4.72
C GLN A 228 -9.05 8.62 -5.29
N ARG A 229 -8.96 7.44 -5.94
CA ARG A 229 -7.84 6.96 -6.75
C ARG A 229 -8.24 7.00 -8.23
N HIS A 230 -7.25 6.98 -9.13
CA HIS A 230 -7.44 7.23 -10.56
C HIS A 230 -6.93 6.06 -11.42
N PRO A 231 -7.58 4.89 -11.38
CA PRO A 231 -7.07 3.67 -12.05
C PRO A 231 -6.90 3.81 -13.57
N VAL A 232 -7.75 4.60 -14.24
CA VAL A 232 -7.68 4.80 -15.69
C VAL A 232 -6.44 5.58 -16.11
N GLU A 233 -6.20 6.71 -15.43
CA GLU A 233 -5.02 7.54 -15.67
C GLU A 233 -3.75 6.82 -15.24
N TRP A 234 -3.83 6.04 -14.17
CA TRP A 234 -2.72 5.18 -13.70
C TRP A 234 -2.32 4.16 -14.77
N ALA A 235 -3.27 3.41 -15.33
CA ALA A 235 -2.97 2.45 -16.40
C ALA A 235 -2.31 3.13 -17.62
N ARG A 236 -2.78 4.33 -17.99
CA ARG A 236 -2.16 5.11 -19.07
C ARG A 236 -0.73 5.50 -18.73
N ALA A 237 -0.47 5.99 -17.53
CA ALA A 237 0.88 6.35 -17.10
C ALA A 237 1.84 5.13 -17.11
N LEU A 238 1.36 3.96 -16.70
CA LEU A 238 2.15 2.71 -16.79
C LEU A 238 2.50 2.36 -18.24
N ARG A 239 1.57 2.55 -19.18
CA ARG A 239 1.83 2.36 -20.63
C ARG A 239 2.83 3.38 -21.16
N GLU A 240 2.75 4.65 -20.75
CA GLU A 240 3.72 5.68 -21.11
C GLU A 240 5.11 5.34 -20.58
N MET A 241 5.24 4.95 -19.31
CA MET A 241 6.49 4.53 -18.69
C MET A 241 7.08 3.28 -19.36
N GLN A 242 6.25 2.34 -19.81
CA GLN A 242 6.66 1.13 -20.54
C GLN A 242 7.43 1.43 -21.81
N GLU A 243 7.12 2.55 -22.48
CA GLU A 243 7.75 2.98 -23.75
C GLU A 243 9.06 3.75 -23.56
N LEU A 244 9.41 4.17 -22.32
CA LEU A 244 10.65 4.91 -22.06
C LEU A 244 11.91 4.08 -22.26
N GLY A 245 11.81 2.76 -22.26
CA GLY A 245 12.94 1.85 -22.43
C GLY A 245 13.91 1.90 -21.25
N ALA A 246 13.38 2.01 -20.04
CA ALA A 246 14.17 2.01 -18.81
C ALA A 246 14.96 0.70 -18.64
N GLU A 247 16.17 0.81 -18.13
CA GLU A 247 17.02 -0.33 -17.76
C GLU A 247 17.04 -0.57 -16.25
N VAL A 248 16.70 0.46 -15.48
CA VAL A 248 16.56 0.44 -14.03
C VAL A 248 15.22 1.06 -13.66
N LEU A 249 14.41 0.36 -12.87
CA LEU A 249 13.20 0.90 -12.25
C LEU A 249 13.39 0.89 -10.73
N LEU A 250 13.23 2.06 -10.14
CA LEU A 250 13.27 2.29 -8.68
C LEU A 250 11.85 2.60 -8.20
N PRO A 251 11.18 1.63 -7.54
CA PRO A 251 9.79 1.80 -7.10
C PRO A 251 9.69 2.58 -5.80
N GLY A 252 8.49 3.11 -5.50
CA GLY A 252 8.19 3.71 -4.20
C GLY A 252 8.27 2.68 -3.06
N HIS A 253 7.82 1.45 -3.29
CA HIS A 253 7.87 0.35 -2.32
C HIS A 253 8.41 -0.93 -2.96
N GLY A 254 9.21 -1.68 -2.19
CA GLY A 254 9.80 -2.95 -2.62
C GLY A 254 11.14 -2.79 -3.32
N VAL A 255 11.59 -3.83 -4.01
CA VAL A 255 12.94 -3.90 -4.58
C VAL A 255 13.03 -3.29 -5.98
N PRO A 256 14.20 -2.81 -6.41
CA PRO A 256 14.44 -2.37 -7.79
C PRO A 256 14.17 -3.49 -8.81
N ILE A 257 13.74 -3.11 -10.01
CA ILE A 257 13.68 -4.02 -11.15
C ILE A 257 14.79 -3.64 -12.14
N LEU A 258 15.63 -4.61 -12.46
CA LEU A 258 16.74 -4.45 -13.39
C LEU A 258 16.46 -5.20 -14.69
N GLY A 259 16.74 -4.53 -15.80
CA GLY A 259 16.59 -5.06 -17.16
C GLY A 259 15.28 -4.62 -17.84
N PRO A 260 15.41 -4.18 -19.12
CA PRO A 260 14.30 -3.54 -19.84
C PRO A 260 13.09 -4.48 -20.05
N ASP A 261 13.33 -5.77 -20.25
CA ASP A 261 12.25 -6.73 -20.48
C ASP A 261 11.41 -6.95 -19.23
N ARG A 262 12.05 -7.06 -18.05
CA ARG A 262 11.35 -7.21 -16.76
C ARG A 262 10.55 -5.94 -16.44
N ILE A 263 11.13 -4.77 -16.65
CA ILE A 263 10.46 -3.48 -16.43
C ILE A 263 9.24 -3.38 -17.35
N ARG A 264 9.40 -3.66 -18.62
CA ARG A 264 8.31 -3.67 -19.61
C ARG A 264 7.19 -4.63 -19.19
N GLN A 265 7.56 -5.83 -18.73
CA GLN A 265 6.60 -6.83 -18.26
C GLN A 265 5.87 -6.34 -17.02
N ALA A 266 6.56 -5.87 -15.98
CA ALA A 266 5.96 -5.44 -14.74
C ALA A 266 4.97 -4.27 -14.93
N LEU A 267 5.39 -3.25 -15.68
CA LEU A 267 4.53 -2.11 -16.00
C LEU A 267 3.34 -2.53 -16.87
N GLY A 268 3.58 -3.43 -17.84
CA GLY A 268 2.56 -3.95 -18.74
C GLY A 268 1.49 -4.78 -18.03
N ASP A 269 1.88 -5.73 -17.18
CA ASP A 269 0.99 -6.58 -16.40
C ASP A 269 0.16 -5.74 -15.39
N THR A 270 0.79 -4.73 -14.77
CA THR A 270 0.10 -3.82 -13.86
C THR A 270 -0.94 -2.95 -14.58
N ALA A 271 -0.59 -2.46 -15.79
CA ALA A 271 -1.53 -1.71 -16.62
C ALA A 271 -2.71 -2.60 -17.07
N GLU A 272 -2.44 -3.83 -17.49
CA GLU A 272 -3.47 -4.81 -17.90
C GLU A 272 -4.46 -5.10 -16.78
N LEU A 273 -3.99 -5.29 -15.55
CA LEU A 273 -4.86 -5.47 -14.39
C LEU A 273 -5.83 -4.29 -14.24
N LEU A 274 -5.32 -3.06 -14.22
CA LEU A 274 -6.14 -1.86 -14.08
C LEU A 274 -7.09 -1.66 -15.27
N GLU A 275 -6.61 -1.83 -16.50
CA GLU A 275 -7.40 -1.72 -17.74
C GLU A 275 -8.57 -2.72 -17.75
N SER A 276 -8.30 -3.96 -17.32
CA SER A 276 -9.32 -5.01 -17.23
C SER A 276 -10.41 -4.65 -16.22
N LEU A 277 -10.02 -4.27 -15.01
CA LEU A 277 -10.97 -3.86 -13.97
C LEU A 277 -11.80 -2.65 -14.39
N CYS A 278 -11.16 -1.65 -15.00
CA CYS A 278 -11.83 -0.45 -15.52
C CYS A 278 -12.84 -0.80 -16.61
N THR A 279 -12.46 -1.62 -17.58
CA THR A 279 -13.32 -1.99 -18.71
C THR A 279 -14.54 -2.77 -18.25
N GLN A 280 -14.36 -3.82 -17.46
CA GLN A 280 -15.47 -4.64 -16.98
C GLN A 280 -16.42 -3.84 -16.08
N THR A 281 -15.88 -3.03 -15.16
CA THR A 281 -16.69 -2.17 -14.29
C THR A 281 -17.53 -1.18 -15.11
N ARG A 282 -16.92 -0.49 -16.07
CA ARG A 282 -17.59 0.46 -16.95
C ARG A 282 -18.70 -0.22 -17.77
N ASP A 283 -18.44 -1.40 -18.34
CA ASP A 283 -19.39 -2.09 -19.22
C ASP A 283 -20.60 -2.59 -18.41
N LEU A 284 -20.41 -3.09 -17.21
CA LEU A 284 -21.49 -3.43 -16.29
C LEU A 284 -22.29 -2.20 -15.84
N MET A 285 -21.63 -1.08 -15.50
CA MET A 285 -22.30 0.17 -15.17
C MET A 285 -23.13 0.69 -16.35
N ASN A 286 -22.58 0.64 -17.57
CA ASN A 286 -23.29 1.07 -18.78
C ASN A 286 -24.51 0.18 -19.12
N SER A 287 -24.51 -1.08 -18.68
CA SER A 287 -25.67 -1.98 -18.80
C SER A 287 -26.75 -1.74 -17.73
N GLY A 288 -26.51 -0.81 -16.78
CA GLY A 288 -27.43 -0.51 -15.68
C GLY A 288 -27.34 -1.47 -14.50
N ALA A 289 -26.26 -2.24 -14.39
CA ALA A 289 -26.05 -3.15 -13.27
C ALA A 289 -25.93 -2.39 -11.94
N ARG A 290 -26.48 -2.96 -10.86
CA ARG A 290 -26.31 -2.46 -9.49
C ARG A 290 -24.88 -2.68 -9.02
N LEU A 291 -24.41 -1.89 -8.06
CA LEU A 291 -23.08 -2.05 -7.47
C LEU A 291 -22.81 -3.49 -7.00
N ASP A 292 -23.78 -4.14 -6.36
CA ASP A 292 -23.66 -5.54 -5.93
C ASP A 292 -23.32 -6.47 -7.11
N ALA A 293 -24.04 -6.35 -8.21
CA ALA A 293 -23.78 -7.15 -9.41
C ALA A 293 -22.42 -6.81 -10.07
N VAL A 294 -22.01 -5.54 -10.02
CA VAL A 294 -20.69 -5.13 -10.52
C VAL A 294 -19.57 -5.73 -9.68
N LEU A 295 -19.69 -5.68 -8.35
CA LEU A 295 -18.68 -6.23 -7.42
C LEU A 295 -18.48 -7.74 -7.57
N HIS A 296 -19.57 -8.48 -7.82
CA HIS A 296 -19.52 -9.93 -7.97
C HIS A 296 -19.34 -10.39 -9.42
N GLY A 297 -19.47 -9.49 -10.40
CA GLY A 297 -19.33 -9.79 -11.82
C GLY A 297 -17.95 -9.52 -12.40
N VAL A 298 -17.20 -8.57 -11.83
CA VAL A 298 -15.83 -8.23 -12.28
C VAL A 298 -14.86 -9.32 -11.83
N THR A 299 -14.02 -9.75 -12.77
CA THR A 299 -13.02 -10.80 -12.52
C THR A 299 -11.64 -10.31 -12.94
N VAL A 300 -10.61 -10.82 -12.28
CA VAL A 300 -9.21 -10.55 -12.66
C VAL A 300 -8.78 -11.53 -13.75
N PRO A 301 -8.04 -11.09 -14.78
CA PRO A 301 -7.44 -12.00 -15.75
C PRO A 301 -6.56 -13.06 -15.07
N ALA A 302 -6.68 -14.32 -15.55
CA ALA A 302 -5.96 -15.43 -14.96
C ALA A 302 -4.45 -15.20 -14.91
N GLY A 303 -3.82 -15.58 -13.81
CA GLY A 303 -2.36 -15.52 -13.62
C GLY A 303 -1.79 -14.13 -13.27
N LEU A 304 -2.54 -13.03 -13.36
CA LEU A 304 -2.00 -11.71 -13.02
C LEU A 304 -1.70 -11.58 -11.52
N LEU A 305 -2.61 -11.99 -10.64
CA LEU A 305 -2.41 -11.90 -9.20
C LEU A 305 -1.43 -12.95 -8.63
N GLU A 306 -1.02 -13.90 -9.46
CA GLU A 306 0.04 -14.88 -9.13
C GLU A 306 1.44 -14.31 -9.34
N LYS A 307 1.55 -13.17 -10.01
CA LYS A 307 2.83 -12.48 -10.21
C LYS A 307 3.34 -11.92 -8.89
N PRO A 308 4.62 -12.09 -8.52
CA PRO A 308 5.18 -11.62 -7.26
C PRO A 308 4.96 -10.12 -7.00
N TYR A 309 4.92 -9.32 -8.07
CA TYR A 309 4.72 -7.87 -8.02
C TYR A 309 3.26 -7.42 -8.16
N LEU A 310 2.28 -8.35 -8.23
CA LEU A 310 0.84 -8.02 -8.31
C LEU A 310 -0.01 -8.74 -7.25
N HIS A 311 0.63 -9.45 -6.33
CA HIS A 311 -0.08 -10.13 -5.25
C HIS A 311 -0.90 -9.12 -4.42
N PRO A 312 -2.19 -9.39 -4.09
CA PRO A 312 -3.06 -8.43 -3.40
C PRO A 312 -2.81 -8.42 -1.88
N ALA A 313 -1.57 -8.13 -1.47
CA ALA A 313 -1.20 -8.09 -0.06
C ALA A 313 -1.52 -6.76 0.64
N TYR A 314 -1.74 -5.68 -0.10
CA TYR A 314 -2.11 -4.37 0.44
C TYR A 314 -3.51 -3.93 0.02
N ASP A 315 -3.73 -3.67 -1.27
CA ASP A 315 -5.05 -3.40 -1.86
C ASP A 315 -5.53 -4.61 -2.69
N GLU A 316 -6.80 -4.65 -3.01
CA GLU A 316 -7.39 -5.76 -3.72
C GLU A 316 -8.39 -5.31 -4.80
N PRO A 317 -8.59 -6.12 -5.86
CA PRO A 317 -9.43 -5.75 -7.01
C PRO A 317 -10.87 -5.35 -6.66
N GLU A 318 -11.49 -5.97 -5.64
CA GLU A 318 -12.85 -5.60 -5.21
C GLU A 318 -12.92 -4.14 -4.74
N PHE A 319 -11.88 -3.65 -4.08
CA PHE A 319 -11.82 -2.26 -3.63
C PHE A 319 -11.61 -1.30 -4.80
N VAL A 320 -10.82 -1.71 -5.80
CA VAL A 320 -10.65 -0.93 -7.04
C VAL A 320 -11.98 -0.78 -7.77
N VAL A 321 -12.79 -1.84 -7.87
CA VAL A 321 -14.14 -1.80 -8.47
C VAL A 321 -15.06 -0.81 -7.73
N ARG A 322 -15.06 -0.82 -6.39
CA ARG A 322 -15.82 0.15 -5.58
C ARG A 322 -15.36 1.59 -5.81
N ASN A 323 -14.05 1.78 -5.94
CA ASN A 323 -13.48 3.09 -6.21
C ASN A 323 -13.86 3.61 -7.61
N LEU A 324 -13.87 2.75 -8.64
CA LEU A 324 -14.33 3.06 -10.00
C LEU A 324 -15.82 3.42 -10.01
N TRP A 325 -16.65 2.65 -9.29
CA TRP A 325 -18.07 2.98 -9.13
C TRP A 325 -18.24 4.41 -8.59
N ARG A 326 -17.55 4.74 -7.51
CA ARG A 326 -17.60 6.07 -6.90
C ARG A 326 -17.07 7.16 -7.84
N LEU A 327 -16.01 6.88 -8.60
CA LEU A 327 -15.40 7.82 -9.54
C LEU A 327 -16.37 8.22 -10.67
N TRP A 328 -17.09 7.25 -11.22
CA TRP A 328 -17.95 7.47 -12.38
C TRP A 328 -19.43 7.68 -12.04
N GLY A 329 -19.91 7.10 -10.95
CA GLY A 329 -21.33 7.05 -10.60
C GLY A 329 -21.70 7.70 -9.26
N GLY A 330 -20.72 8.10 -8.44
CA GLY A 330 -20.96 8.60 -7.07
C GLY A 330 -21.14 7.45 -6.07
N TRP A 331 -21.74 7.72 -4.91
CA TRP A 331 -21.80 6.77 -3.79
C TRP A 331 -23.08 5.89 -3.79
N TYR A 332 -24.11 6.23 -4.57
CA TYR A 332 -25.39 5.50 -4.57
C TYR A 332 -25.24 4.14 -5.26
N ASP A 333 -25.51 3.08 -4.54
CA ASP A 333 -25.35 1.68 -4.97
C ASP A 333 -26.57 1.09 -5.70
N GLN A 334 -27.58 1.92 -6.01
CA GLN A 334 -28.87 1.57 -6.61
C GLN A 334 -29.80 0.72 -5.71
N ASN A 335 -29.52 0.65 -4.41
CA ASN A 335 -30.49 0.17 -3.43
C ASN A 335 -31.30 1.39 -2.88
N PRO A 336 -32.61 1.50 -3.18
CA PRO A 336 -33.38 2.65 -2.72
C PRO A 336 -33.38 2.88 -1.22
N ALA A 337 -33.26 1.81 -0.43
CA ALA A 337 -33.20 1.90 1.03
C ALA A 337 -31.91 2.59 1.53
N HIS A 338 -30.80 2.49 0.76
CA HIS A 338 -29.54 3.12 1.10
C HIS A 338 -29.44 4.59 0.73
N LEU A 339 -30.40 5.13 -0.07
CA LEU A 339 -30.39 6.56 -0.42
C LEU A 339 -30.62 7.48 0.77
N LYS A 340 -31.56 7.09 1.65
CA LYS A 340 -31.83 7.74 2.95
C LYS A 340 -32.06 6.63 3.98
N PRO A 341 -31.02 6.00 4.49
CA PRO A 341 -31.14 4.82 5.34
C PRO A 341 -31.73 5.19 6.72
N ALA A 342 -32.41 4.24 7.34
CA ALA A 342 -32.69 4.29 8.76
C ALA A 342 -31.37 4.22 9.56
N PRO A 343 -31.35 4.66 10.83
CA PRO A 343 -30.22 4.38 11.71
C PRO A 343 -29.92 2.87 11.76
N GLU A 344 -28.66 2.50 11.63
CA GLU A 344 -28.23 1.09 11.56
C GLU A 344 -28.71 0.28 12.76
N ALA A 345 -28.62 0.83 13.97
CA ALA A 345 -29.10 0.17 15.19
C ALA A 345 -30.62 -0.09 15.18
N ALA A 346 -31.41 0.83 14.60
CA ALA A 346 -32.85 0.64 14.50
C ALA A 346 -33.21 -0.47 13.52
N LEU A 347 -32.56 -0.50 12.34
CA LEU A 347 -32.73 -1.60 11.38
C LEU A 347 -32.29 -2.94 11.97
N ALA A 348 -31.17 -2.95 12.69
CA ALA A 348 -30.65 -4.15 13.33
C ALA A 348 -31.60 -4.69 14.40
N ALA A 349 -32.22 -3.82 15.19
CA ALA A 349 -33.21 -4.21 16.18
C ALA A 349 -34.44 -4.90 15.53
N GLU A 350 -35.00 -4.33 14.45
CA GLU A 350 -36.11 -4.91 13.71
C GLU A 350 -35.75 -6.27 13.10
N LEU A 351 -34.55 -6.40 12.51
CA LEU A 351 -34.07 -7.66 11.96
C LEU A 351 -33.83 -8.71 13.04
N ALA A 352 -33.33 -8.30 14.20
CA ALA A 352 -33.14 -9.19 15.34
C ALA A 352 -34.48 -9.69 15.88
N ASP A 353 -35.47 -8.80 16.03
CA ASP A 353 -36.81 -9.17 16.51
C ASP A 353 -37.46 -10.18 15.54
N ALA A 354 -37.42 -9.92 14.24
CA ALA A 354 -37.92 -10.82 13.23
C ALA A 354 -37.22 -12.19 13.21
N ALA A 355 -35.96 -12.25 13.64
CA ALA A 355 -35.16 -13.48 13.71
C ALA A 355 -35.28 -14.23 15.05
N GLY A 356 -36.05 -13.71 16.01
CA GLY A 356 -36.19 -14.30 17.35
C GLY A 356 -35.11 -13.85 18.34
N GLY A 357 -34.49 -12.69 18.09
CA GLY A 357 -33.54 -12.01 18.96
C GLY A 357 -32.12 -11.93 18.43
N ALA A 358 -31.33 -10.99 18.98
CA ALA A 358 -29.93 -10.79 18.58
C ALA A 358 -29.06 -12.05 18.74
N ARG A 359 -29.28 -12.84 19.79
CA ARG A 359 -28.56 -14.11 19.99
C ARG A 359 -28.88 -15.14 18.93
N SER A 360 -30.14 -15.21 18.43
CA SER A 360 -30.49 -16.10 17.32
C SER A 360 -29.75 -15.74 16.03
N LEU A 361 -29.54 -14.44 15.76
CA LEU A 361 -28.69 -13.99 14.66
C LEU A 361 -27.22 -14.38 14.87
N ALA A 362 -26.69 -14.22 16.08
CA ALA A 362 -25.34 -14.60 16.44
C ALA A 362 -25.11 -16.13 16.27
N ASP A 363 -26.04 -16.96 16.77
CA ASP A 363 -26.01 -18.42 16.60
C ASP A 363 -26.01 -18.81 15.11
N ARG A 364 -26.82 -18.10 14.31
CA ARG A 364 -26.83 -18.31 12.86
C ARG A 364 -25.52 -17.90 12.19
N ALA A 365 -24.91 -16.80 12.64
CA ALA A 365 -23.60 -16.38 12.15
C ALA A 365 -22.52 -17.44 12.43
N GLN A 366 -22.52 -18.06 13.61
CA GLN A 366 -21.59 -19.17 13.91
C GLN A 366 -21.82 -20.38 13.02
N GLN A 367 -23.09 -20.75 12.74
CA GLN A 367 -23.39 -21.84 11.83
C GLN A 367 -22.88 -21.58 10.40
N LEU A 368 -23.00 -20.33 9.93
CA LEU A 368 -22.47 -19.91 8.62
C LEU A 368 -20.94 -19.93 8.61
N LEU A 369 -20.31 -19.44 9.67
CA LEU A 369 -18.87 -19.50 9.85
C LEU A 369 -18.34 -20.94 9.80
N ALA A 370 -19.02 -21.87 10.49
CA ALA A 370 -18.66 -23.28 10.47
C ALA A 370 -18.77 -23.93 9.08
N ARG A 371 -19.60 -23.37 8.18
CA ARG A 371 -19.70 -23.80 6.78
C ARG A 371 -18.73 -23.08 5.85
N GLY A 372 -17.91 -22.17 6.36
CA GLY A 372 -17.02 -21.34 5.55
C GLY A 372 -17.69 -20.15 4.85
N GLU A 373 -18.97 -19.90 5.10
CA GLU A 373 -19.74 -18.78 4.51
C GLU A 373 -19.47 -17.45 5.23
N MET A 374 -18.22 -17.04 5.27
CA MET A 374 -17.73 -15.94 6.12
C MET A 374 -18.35 -14.59 5.81
N ARG A 375 -18.60 -14.26 4.54
CA ARG A 375 -19.22 -12.98 4.16
C ARG A 375 -20.64 -12.88 4.74
N LEU A 376 -21.44 -13.94 4.65
CA LEU A 376 -22.77 -14.01 5.25
C LEU A 376 -22.70 -13.98 6.79
N ALA A 377 -21.77 -14.73 7.39
CA ALA A 377 -21.57 -14.74 8.83
C ALA A 377 -21.26 -13.34 9.36
N SER A 378 -20.43 -12.56 8.64
CA SER A 378 -20.09 -11.17 9.01
C SER A 378 -21.31 -10.27 9.06
N HIS A 379 -22.22 -10.33 8.09
CA HIS A 379 -23.45 -9.54 8.08
C HIS A 379 -24.34 -9.84 9.27
N LEU A 380 -24.55 -11.13 9.59
CA LEU A 380 -25.41 -11.50 10.72
C LEU A 380 -24.77 -11.16 12.08
N ALA A 381 -23.45 -11.36 12.22
CA ALA A 381 -22.74 -11.00 13.44
C ALA A 381 -22.76 -9.50 13.70
N GLU A 382 -22.56 -8.68 12.66
CA GLU A 382 -22.64 -7.22 12.74
C GLU A 382 -24.06 -6.77 13.11
N THR A 383 -25.09 -7.33 12.44
CA THR A 383 -26.49 -7.02 12.76
C THR A 383 -26.83 -7.38 14.21
N ALA A 384 -26.39 -8.55 14.69
CA ALA A 384 -26.60 -8.97 16.06
C ALA A 384 -25.96 -7.98 17.07
N ALA A 385 -24.72 -7.56 16.81
CA ALA A 385 -24.00 -6.64 17.68
C ALA A 385 -24.60 -5.23 17.69
N LEU A 386 -25.07 -4.73 16.54
CA LEU A 386 -25.77 -3.46 16.45
C LEU A 386 -27.13 -3.48 17.18
N ALA A 387 -27.81 -4.63 17.21
CA ALA A 387 -29.07 -4.82 17.93
C ALA A 387 -28.87 -4.96 19.45
N ALA A 388 -27.76 -5.52 19.90
CA ALA A 388 -27.45 -5.77 21.30
C ALA A 388 -25.98 -5.47 21.63
N PRO A 389 -25.55 -4.19 21.62
CA PRO A 389 -24.15 -3.78 21.69
C PRO A 389 -23.44 -4.14 23.00
N GLU A 390 -24.19 -4.33 24.10
CA GLU A 390 -23.65 -4.69 25.40
C GLU A 390 -23.75 -6.20 25.73
N ASP A 391 -24.36 -6.99 24.82
CA ASP A 391 -24.47 -8.44 25.03
C ASP A 391 -23.13 -9.13 24.77
N ARG A 392 -22.52 -9.59 25.86
CA ARG A 392 -21.18 -10.23 25.83
C ARG A 392 -21.12 -11.49 24.98
N GLU A 393 -22.22 -12.25 24.89
CA GLU A 393 -22.24 -13.47 24.06
C GLU A 393 -22.31 -13.12 22.57
N VAL A 394 -23.12 -12.13 22.20
CA VAL A 394 -23.15 -11.59 20.85
C VAL A 394 -21.79 -11.00 20.47
N ALA A 395 -21.17 -10.24 21.36
CA ALA A 395 -19.84 -9.68 21.15
C ALA A 395 -18.78 -10.77 20.96
N ARG A 396 -18.82 -11.86 21.73
CA ARG A 396 -17.91 -13.00 21.57
C ARG A 396 -18.04 -13.62 20.17
N VAL A 397 -19.26 -13.80 19.68
CA VAL A 397 -19.50 -14.33 18.33
C VAL A 397 -18.99 -13.39 17.26
N ARG A 398 -19.25 -12.08 17.38
CA ARG A 398 -18.74 -11.09 16.43
C ARG A 398 -17.20 -11.06 16.41
N ALA A 399 -16.56 -11.16 17.58
CA ALA A 399 -15.10 -11.24 17.68
C ALA A 399 -14.55 -12.47 16.95
N GLU A 400 -15.17 -13.64 17.13
CA GLU A 400 -14.79 -14.88 16.45
C GLU A 400 -14.94 -14.77 14.93
N VAL A 401 -16.09 -14.27 14.44
CA VAL A 401 -16.36 -14.13 13.00
C VAL A 401 -15.35 -13.22 12.31
N PHE A 402 -15.12 -12.01 12.87
CA PHE A 402 -14.18 -11.07 12.26
C PHE A 402 -12.71 -11.48 12.48
N GLY A 403 -12.38 -12.15 13.57
CA GLY A 403 -11.06 -12.75 13.77
C GLY A 403 -10.73 -13.80 12.70
N ARG A 404 -11.63 -14.76 12.49
CA ARG A 404 -11.48 -15.76 11.42
C ARG A 404 -11.44 -15.14 10.03
N ARG A 405 -12.16 -14.06 9.83
CA ARG A 405 -12.13 -13.35 8.56
C ARG A 405 -10.77 -12.69 8.34
N ALA A 406 -10.23 -12.01 9.35
CA ALA A 406 -8.91 -11.40 9.30
C ALA A 406 -7.79 -12.41 8.97
N GLU A 407 -7.87 -13.62 9.50
CA GLU A 407 -6.92 -14.71 9.26
C GLU A 407 -6.86 -15.17 7.79
N ARG A 408 -7.95 -15.01 7.04
CA ARG A 408 -8.07 -15.48 5.65
C ARG A 408 -7.88 -14.42 4.59
N GLU A 409 -7.87 -13.17 4.98
CA GLU A 409 -7.64 -12.07 4.04
C GLU A 409 -6.14 -11.89 3.76
N THR A 410 -5.79 -11.67 2.52
CA THR A 410 -4.42 -11.34 2.11
C THR A 410 -4.16 -9.84 2.22
N SER A 411 -5.15 -9.01 1.89
CA SER A 411 -5.06 -7.56 1.92
C SER A 411 -4.85 -7.02 3.35
N THR A 412 -3.78 -6.27 3.56
CA THR A 412 -3.50 -5.61 4.84
C THR A 412 -4.64 -4.69 5.28
N MET A 413 -5.34 -4.05 4.33
CA MET A 413 -6.47 -3.18 4.61
C MET A 413 -7.65 -3.97 5.17
N ALA A 414 -8.03 -5.08 4.51
CA ALA A 414 -9.12 -5.94 4.96
C ALA A 414 -8.77 -6.59 6.31
N ARG A 415 -7.57 -7.15 6.44
CA ARG A 415 -7.08 -7.74 7.70
C ARG A 415 -7.12 -6.74 8.84
N GLY A 416 -6.63 -5.52 8.63
CA GLY A 416 -6.61 -4.49 9.65
C GLY A 416 -8.01 -4.11 10.13
N VAL A 417 -8.94 -3.88 9.22
CA VAL A 417 -10.34 -3.53 9.54
C VAL A 417 -11.03 -4.65 10.29
N PHE A 418 -10.90 -5.91 9.83
CA PHE A 418 -11.55 -7.05 10.49
C PHE A 418 -10.90 -7.38 11.84
N HIS A 419 -9.59 -7.29 11.94
CA HIS A 419 -8.89 -7.48 13.22
C HIS A 419 -9.29 -6.43 14.26
N TRP A 420 -9.40 -5.17 13.83
CA TRP A 420 -9.90 -4.10 14.69
C TRP A 420 -11.32 -4.37 15.19
N ALA A 421 -12.23 -4.77 14.28
CA ALA A 421 -13.62 -5.11 14.63
C ALA A 421 -13.69 -6.31 15.61
N ALA A 422 -12.81 -7.30 15.44
CA ALA A 422 -12.68 -8.42 16.37
C ALA A 422 -12.23 -7.95 17.76
N ALA A 423 -11.23 -7.06 17.84
CA ALA A 423 -10.72 -6.53 19.11
C ALA A 423 -11.75 -5.66 19.84
N GLU A 424 -12.50 -4.81 19.11
CA GLU A 424 -13.63 -4.05 19.69
C GLU A 424 -14.64 -4.97 20.36
N SER A 425 -14.98 -6.06 19.71
CA SER A 425 -15.94 -7.02 20.24
C SER A 425 -15.37 -7.85 21.39
N ALA A 426 -14.10 -8.24 21.31
CA ALA A 426 -13.41 -8.92 22.41
C ALA A 426 -13.35 -8.04 23.67
N ALA A 427 -13.15 -6.74 23.50
CA ALA A 427 -13.17 -5.77 24.59
C ALA A 427 -14.53 -5.73 25.31
N VAL A 428 -15.63 -5.68 24.56
CA VAL A 428 -17.00 -5.76 25.13
C VAL A 428 -17.20 -7.09 25.87
N ALA A 429 -16.82 -8.20 25.27
CA ALA A 429 -16.97 -9.52 25.87
C ALA A 429 -16.18 -9.69 27.17
N ALA A 430 -14.96 -9.15 27.23
CA ALA A 430 -14.06 -9.25 28.38
C ALA A 430 -14.28 -8.12 29.40
N GLY A 431 -14.90 -7.01 29.04
CA GLY A 431 -14.99 -5.81 29.87
C GLY A 431 -13.66 -5.03 29.95
N THR A 432 -12.92 -4.99 28.83
CA THR A 432 -11.64 -4.31 28.64
C THR A 432 -11.78 -3.18 27.61
N ASP A 433 -10.66 -2.69 27.08
CA ASP A 433 -10.63 -1.75 25.96
C ASP A 433 -10.00 -2.38 24.70
N THR A 434 -10.28 -1.78 23.55
CA THR A 434 -9.83 -2.28 22.24
C THR A 434 -8.29 -2.32 22.12
N ALA A 435 -7.59 -1.33 22.70
CA ALA A 435 -6.13 -1.28 22.64
C ALA A 435 -5.50 -2.46 23.39
N THR A 436 -6.09 -2.80 24.56
CA THR A 436 -5.70 -3.98 25.35
C THR A 436 -5.89 -5.26 24.54
N GLU A 437 -7.03 -5.43 23.86
CA GLU A 437 -7.29 -6.65 23.08
C GLU A 437 -6.42 -6.74 21.82
N LEU A 438 -6.15 -5.63 21.16
CA LEU A 438 -5.21 -5.60 20.03
C LEU A 438 -3.81 -6.07 20.44
N THR A 439 -3.32 -5.64 21.61
CA THR A 439 -1.98 -6.04 22.11
C THR A 439 -1.94 -7.47 22.63
N ARG A 440 -3.06 -8.04 23.05
CA ARG A 440 -3.17 -9.43 23.49
C ARG A 440 -3.11 -10.43 22.35
N SER A 441 -3.53 -10.05 21.16
CA SER A 441 -3.45 -10.90 19.98
C SER A 441 -1.99 -11.16 19.60
N GLU A 442 -1.68 -12.33 19.08
CA GLU A 442 -0.33 -12.65 18.61
C GLU A 442 0.10 -11.71 17.47
N GLU A 443 -0.84 -11.39 16.59
CA GLU A 443 -0.63 -10.43 15.51
C GLU A 443 -0.41 -9.00 16.04
N GLY A 444 -1.14 -8.58 17.09
CA GLY A 444 -0.92 -7.30 17.75
C GLY A 444 0.45 -7.20 18.39
N ARG A 445 0.93 -8.29 19.01
CA ARG A 445 2.28 -8.35 19.58
C ARG A 445 3.36 -8.30 18.51
N ARG A 446 3.19 -9.01 17.39
CA ARG A 446 4.10 -8.94 16.23
C ARG A 446 4.14 -7.54 15.63
N ARG A 447 3.00 -6.87 15.47
CA ARG A 447 2.91 -5.49 14.95
C ARG A 447 3.51 -4.45 15.89
N ALA A 448 3.32 -4.60 17.20
CA ALA A 448 3.91 -3.72 18.20
C ALA A 448 5.43 -3.89 18.34
N ALA A 449 5.93 -5.11 18.16
CA ALA A 449 7.35 -5.44 18.27
C ALA A 449 8.16 -5.14 17.01
N GLY A 450 7.51 -5.15 15.84
CA GLY A 450 8.15 -4.93 14.55
C GLY A 450 7.57 -3.75 13.82
N ALA A 451 7.77 -2.53 14.29
CA ALA A 451 7.32 -1.30 13.62
C ALA A 451 6.73 -1.53 12.23
N ILE A 452 5.42 -1.40 12.06
CA ILE A 452 4.72 -1.27 10.77
C ILE A 452 5.47 -1.93 9.58
N SER A 453 5.64 -3.25 9.62
CA SER A 453 5.93 -4.00 8.41
C SER A 453 4.60 -4.17 7.68
N VAL A 454 4.37 -3.30 6.71
CA VAL A 454 3.18 -3.33 5.89
C VAL A 454 3.21 -4.57 5.01
N GLY A 455 2.26 -5.46 5.24
CA GLY A 455 1.81 -6.41 4.22
C GLY A 455 2.76 -7.53 3.83
N VAL A 456 3.62 -8.02 4.73
CA VAL A 456 4.31 -9.29 4.49
C VAL A 456 3.52 -10.40 5.17
N VAL A 457 2.83 -11.17 4.37
CA VAL A 457 2.21 -12.43 4.79
C VAL A 457 3.31 -13.50 4.78
N GLU A 458 3.65 -14.05 5.93
CA GLU A 458 4.25 -15.37 5.97
C GLU A 458 3.18 -16.36 5.51
N ASP A 459 3.34 -16.89 4.30
CA ASP A 459 2.49 -17.96 3.78
C ASP A 459 2.98 -19.30 4.35
N ASP A 460 2.57 -19.59 5.58
CA ASP A 460 2.81 -20.89 6.22
C ASP A 460 1.81 -21.98 5.72
N SER A 461 1.06 -21.73 4.65
CA SER A 461 0.04 -22.66 4.16
C SER A 461 0.22 -23.17 2.72
N CYS A 462 1.45 -23.33 2.25
CA CYS A 462 1.67 -24.13 1.04
C CYS A 462 1.86 -25.62 1.40
N GLY A 463 0.89 -26.18 2.09
CA GLY A 463 0.70 -27.62 2.21
C GLY A 463 -0.03 -28.15 0.96
N CYS A 464 0.64 -28.18 -0.19
CA CYS A 464 0.21 -28.99 -1.32
C CYS A 464 0.33 -30.48 -0.95
N GLY A 465 -0.71 -31.00 -0.29
CA GLY A 465 -0.97 -32.42 -0.23
C GLY A 465 -1.37 -32.88 -1.62
N THR A 466 -0.49 -33.59 -2.30
CA THR A 466 -0.85 -34.40 -3.46
C THR A 466 -1.95 -35.37 -3.08
N PRO A 467 -3.04 -35.49 -3.84
CA PRO A 467 -3.97 -36.61 -3.63
C PRO A 467 -3.23 -37.89 -3.95
N GLU A 468 -3.07 -38.76 -2.97
CA GLU A 468 -2.72 -40.16 -3.20
C GLU A 468 -3.81 -40.81 -4.06
N ASP A 469 -3.37 -41.36 -5.15
CA ASP A 469 -4.13 -42.15 -6.10
C ASP A 469 -4.46 -43.53 -5.43
N ASP A 470 -5.61 -43.62 -4.77
CA ASP A 470 -6.11 -44.90 -4.29
C ASP A 470 -6.68 -45.69 -5.47
N GLY A 471 -5.80 -46.48 -6.04
CA GLY A 471 -6.17 -47.55 -6.94
C GLY A 471 -7.08 -48.56 -6.22
N ALA A 472 -8.32 -48.67 -6.66
CA ALA A 472 -9.18 -49.80 -6.38
C ALA A 472 -9.37 -50.64 -7.64
N GLU A 473 -8.58 -51.69 -7.73
CA GLU A 473 -8.89 -52.86 -8.58
C GLU A 473 -10.12 -53.58 -8.06
N GLY A 474 -10.86 -54.12 -9.00
CA GLY A 474 -11.57 -55.40 -8.75
C GLY A 474 -13.05 -55.40 -9.01
N GLY A 475 -13.51 -55.86 -10.14
CA GLY A 475 -13.96 -57.25 -10.27
C GLY A 475 -15.48 -57.43 -10.21
N ALA A 476 -15.98 -57.87 -11.31
CA ALA A 476 -17.22 -58.57 -11.65
C ALA A 476 -18.30 -57.75 -12.36
#